data_161dbbaf019b2cc508cf10a0bdd6b513
#
_entry.id   161dbbaf019b2cc508cf10a0bdd6b513
#
_cell.length_a   1.000
_cell.length_b   1.000
_cell.length_c   1.000
_cell.angle_alpha   90.00
_cell.angle_beta   90.00
_cell.angle_gamma   90.00
#
_symmetry.space_group_name_H-M   'P 1'
#
loop_
_entity.id
_entity.type
_entity.pdbx_description
1 polymer ?
#
loop_
_entity_poly.entity_id
_entity_poly.type
_entity_poly.pdbx_seq_one_letter_code
_entity_poly.pdbx_strand_id
1 'polypeptide(L)'
;ANMNNPLSARNFIPEWCSVVVRDRNHPSIVAWTPFNETWERPDNDEAALQHDRMVEDVYALTHSLDYRPVNDCSGNYHVITDLWTVHNYEQDPAKLAEWLVVKDGRYPCQDPKRDVPYAGQPFFIDEYGGIKWVVGKEFSEISWGYGQGPRTIEEFYQRLEGLTDAIL
;
A
#
# COMPACT_ATOMS: atom_id res chain seq x y z
N ALA A 1 10.21 6.60 -4.85
CA ALA A 1 11.01 6.96 -6.04
C ALA A 1 10.33 8.10 -6.78
N ASN A 2 11.08 9.08 -7.27
CA ASN A 2 10.49 10.13 -8.12
C ASN A 2 10.20 9.56 -9.50
N MET A 3 8.96 9.17 -9.74
CA MET A 3 8.48 8.52 -10.97
C MET A 3 8.59 9.42 -12.20
N ASN A 4 8.72 10.73 -11.99
CA ASN A 4 8.82 11.72 -13.07
C ASN A 4 10.28 11.97 -13.50
N ASN A 5 11.24 11.37 -12.82
CA ASN A 5 12.64 11.47 -13.19
C ASN A 5 13.03 10.28 -14.09
N PRO A 6 13.44 10.53 -15.35
CA PRO A 6 13.85 9.46 -16.26
C PRO A 6 15.00 8.59 -15.75
N LEU A 7 15.87 9.14 -14.88
CA LEU A 7 16.93 8.36 -14.23
C LEU A 7 16.37 7.36 -13.21
N SER A 8 15.25 7.68 -12.56
CA SER A 8 14.60 6.73 -11.65
C SER A 8 14.10 5.51 -12.41
N ALA A 9 13.40 5.68 -13.52
CA ALA A 9 12.92 4.59 -14.36
C ALA A 9 14.10 3.74 -14.90
N ARG A 10 15.14 4.41 -15.41
CA ARG A 10 16.33 3.76 -15.94
C ARG A 10 17.05 2.88 -14.93
N ASN A 11 17.07 3.29 -13.66
CA ASN A 11 17.74 2.53 -12.61
C ASN A 11 16.81 1.48 -12.01
N PHE A 12 15.55 1.84 -11.74
CA PHE A 12 14.59 1.00 -11.06
C PHE A 12 14.20 -0.24 -11.88
N ILE A 13 13.87 -0.08 -13.15
CA ILE A 13 13.33 -1.17 -13.96
C ILE A 13 14.28 -2.37 -14.07
N PRO A 14 15.58 -2.20 -14.42
CA PRO A 14 16.51 -3.33 -14.46
C PRO A 14 16.74 -3.99 -13.10
N GLU A 15 16.77 -3.19 -12.02
CA GLU A 15 16.93 -3.69 -10.66
C GLU A 15 15.70 -4.51 -10.24
N TRP A 16 14.50 -4.00 -10.47
CA TRP A 16 13.25 -4.71 -10.20
C TRP A 16 13.17 -6.04 -10.96
N CYS A 17 13.43 -6.04 -12.27
CA CYS A 17 13.46 -7.27 -13.05
C CYS A 17 14.46 -8.30 -12.47
N SER A 18 15.63 -7.84 -12.05
CA SER A 18 16.64 -8.69 -11.41
C SER A 18 16.16 -9.29 -10.09
N VAL A 19 15.42 -8.51 -9.28
CA VAL A 19 14.81 -8.99 -8.03
C VAL A 19 13.77 -10.06 -8.33
N VAL A 20 12.84 -9.81 -9.27
CA VAL A 20 11.80 -10.78 -9.62
C VAL A 20 12.43 -12.10 -10.14
N VAL A 21 13.39 -12.02 -11.04
CA VAL A 21 14.07 -13.22 -11.59
C VAL A 21 14.83 -13.99 -10.51
N ARG A 22 15.49 -13.30 -9.59
CA ARG A 22 16.20 -13.92 -8.47
C ARG A 22 15.25 -14.66 -7.53
N ASP A 23 14.11 -14.00 -7.19
CA ASP A 23 13.29 -14.42 -6.06
C ASP A 23 12.04 -15.22 -6.45
N ARG A 24 11.63 -15.22 -7.73
CA ARG A 24 10.42 -15.91 -8.21
C ARG A 24 10.32 -17.41 -7.89
N ASN A 25 11.42 -18.06 -7.57
CA ASN A 25 11.42 -19.46 -7.17
C ASN A 25 11.17 -19.69 -5.67
N HIS A 26 11.03 -18.62 -4.88
CA HIS A 26 10.69 -18.74 -3.46
C HIS A 26 9.19 -19.01 -3.29
N PRO A 27 8.80 -20.15 -2.67
CA PRO A 27 7.38 -20.52 -2.52
C PRO A 27 6.62 -19.62 -1.54
N SER A 28 7.32 -18.87 -0.70
CA SER A 28 6.73 -17.93 0.25
C SER A 28 6.27 -16.60 -0.40
N ILE A 29 6.73 -16.31 -1.61
CA ILE A 29 6.25 -15.14 -2.34
C ILE A 29 4.89 -15.49 -2.94
N VAL A 30 3.88 -14.71 -2.62
CA VAL A 30 2.50 -14.91 -3.12
C VAL A 30 2.05 -13.80 -4.09
N ALA A 31 2.67 -12.63 -4.02
CA ALA A 31 2.40 -11.48 -4.87
C ALA A 31 3.63 -10.58 -4.96
N TRP A 32 3.61 -9.63 -5.90
CA TRP A 32 4.64 -8.62 -6.11
C TRP A 32 4.06 -7.22 -5.89
N THR A 33 4.82 -6.36 -5.21
CA THR A 33 4.44 -4.95 -5.00
C THR A 33 5.65 -4.08 -5.38
N PRO A 34 5.72 -3.58 -6.63
CA PRO A 34 6.87 -2.79 -7.08
C PRO A 34 6.96 -1.41 -6.47
N PHE A 35 5.84 -0.79 -6.15
CA PHE A 35 5.79 0.57 -5.65
C PHE A 35 5.04 0.68 -4.35
N ASN A 36 5.42 1.68 -3.53
CA ASN A 36 4.76 2.03 -2.29
C ASN A 36 4.63 3.54 -2.18
N GLU A 37 3.41 4.02 -1.94
CA GLU A 37 3.08 5.42 -1.65
C GLU A 37 3.76 6.43 -2.60
N THR A 38 3.52 6.30 -3.89
CA THR A 38 4.04 7.21 -4.92
C THR A 38 3.19 8.47 -5.05
N TRP A 39 2.89 9.12 -3.94
CA TRP A 39 1.96 10.26 -3.82
C TRP A 39 2.33 11.51 -4.63
N GLU A 40 3.57 11.63 -5.06
CA GLU A 40 4.04 12.75 -5.86
C GLU A 40 3.48 12.69 -7.29
N ARG A 41 2.16 12.83 -7.40
CA ARG A 41 1.58 13.17 -8.68
C ARG A 41 1.79 14.66 -8.91
N PRO A 42 2.64 15.06 -9.86
CA PRO A 42 2.78 16.47 -10.17
C PRO A 42 1.44 17.04 -10.63
N ASP A 43 1.22 18.32 -10.36
CA ASP A 43 -0.02 19.04 -10.72
C ASP A 43 -0.20 19.24 -12.23
N ASN A 44 0.66 18.66 -13.08
CA ASN A 44 0.54 18.72 -14.52
C ASN A 44 0.26 17.33 -15.12
N ASP A 45 -0.57 17.33 -16.15
CA ASP A 45 -1.07 16.13 -16.81
C ASP A 45 0.06 15.25 -17.42
N GLU A 46 1.12 15.87 -17.93
CA GLU A 46 2.23 15.16 -18.57
C GLU A 46 3.01 14.28 -17.57
N ALA A 47 3.30 14.83 -16.40
CA ALA A 47 4.00 14.10 -15.37
C ALA A 47 3.11 13.06 -14.67
N ALA A 48 1.79 13.30 -14.60
CA ALA A 48 0.82 12.31 -14.17
C ALA A 48 0.78 11.12 -15.14
N LEU A 49 0.75 11.38 -16.44
CA LEU A 49 0.83 10.35 -17.47
C LEU A 49 2.14 9.57 -17.42
N GLN A 50 3.26 10.22 -17.11
CA GLN A 50 4.54 9.54 -16.93
C GLN A 50 4.55 8.60 -15.74
N HIS A 51 3.96 8.99 -14.62
CA HIS A 51 3.77 8.13 -13.46
C HIS A 51 2.95 6.89 -13.82
N ASP A 52 1.77 7.09 -14.39
CA ASP A 52 0.84 6.01 -14.71
C ASP A 52 1.46 5.02 -15.73
N ARG A 53 2.13 5.53 -16.76
CA ARG A 53 2.87 4.68 -17.71
C ARG A 53 3.97 3.84 -17.06
N MET A 54 4.72 4.43 -16.12
CA MET A 54 5.75 3.67 -15.42
C MET A 54 5.15 2.55 -14.56
N VAL A 55 3.99 2.78 -13.93
CA VAL A 55 3.26 1.76 -13.17
C VAL A 55 2.80 0.64 -14.12
N GLU A 56 2.17 0.99 -15.25
CA GLU A 56 1.73 0.04 -16.26
C GLU A 56 2.89 -0.79 -16.85
N ASP A 57 4.01 -0.15 -17.19
CA ASP A 57 5.18 -0.82 -17.75
C ASP A 57 5.79 -1.82 -16.75
N VAL A 58 5.92 -1.44 -15.48
CA VAL A 58 6.49 -2.32 -14.45
C VAL A 58 5.53 -3.45 -14.12
N TYR A 59 4.21 -3.21 -14.09
CA TYR A 59 3.20 -4.25 -13.96
C TYR A 59 3.33 -5.29 -15.10
N ALA A 60 3.35 -4.84 -16.34
CA ALA A 60 3.47 -5.73 -17.51
C ALA A 60 4.79 -6.50 -17.51
N LEU A 61 5.91 -5.84 -17.17
CA LEU A 61 7.22 -6.48 -17.04
C LEU A 61 7.22 -7.55 -15.94
N THR A 62 6.61 -7.28 -14.80
CA THR A 62 6.53 -8.25 -13.70
C THR A 62 5.78 -9.50 -14.15
N HIS A 63 4.61 -9.35 -14.80
CA HIS A 63 3.86 -10.47 -15.37
C HIS A 63 4.60 -11.23 -16.47
N SER A 64 5.48 -10.58 -17.22
CA SER A 64 6.32 -11.28 -18.21
C SER A 64 7.38 -12.18 -17.56
N LEU A 65 7.72 -11.93 -16.31
CA LEU A 65 8.75 -12.65 -15.55
C LEU A 65 8.19 -13.68 -14.56
N ASP A 66 6.98 -13.42 -14.04
CA ASP A 66 6.32 -14.27 -13.06
C ASP A 66 4.79 -14.16 -13.20
N TYR A 67 4.06 -15.26 -12.99
CA TYR A 67 2.60 -15.35 -13.12
C TYR A 67 1.82 -14.90 -11.88
N ARG A 68 2.51 -14.63 -10.77
CA ARG A 68 1.87 -14.23 -9.51
C ARG A 68 1.22 -12.86 -9.61
N PRO A 69 0.17 -12.61 -8.79
CA PRO A 69 -0.50 -11.32 -8.77
C PRO A 69 0.45 -10.15 -8.49
N VAL A 70 0.14 -9.02 -9.09
CA VAL A 70 0.87 -7.77 -8.89
C VAL A 70 -0.07 -6.74 -8.25
N ASN A 71 0.31 -6.23 -7.10
CA ASN A 71 -0.22 -5.00 -6.51
C ASN A 71 0.60 -3.86 -7.10
N ASP A 72 0.04 -3.07 -7.98
CA ASP A 72 0.75 -2.06 -8.76
C ASP A 72 1.43 -1.00 -7.89
N CYS A 73 0.71 -0.48 -6.90
CA CYS A 73 1.24 0.48 -5.94
C CYS A 73 0.50 0.42 -4.60
N SER A 74 1.17 -0.09 -3.59
CA SER A 74 0.68 -0.13 -2.20
C SER A 74 0.42 1.28 -1.69
N GLY A 75 -0.76 1.53 -1.08
CA GLY A 75 -1.10 2.81 -0.45
C GLY A 75 -1.21 4.01 -1.37
N ASN A 76 -1.41 3.79 -2.66
CA ASN A 76 -1.68 4.84 -3.64
C ASN A 76 -2.95 4.51 -4.44
N TYR A 77 -3.38 5.39 -5.34
CA TYR A 77 -4.41 5.02 -6.30
C TYR A 77 -3.89 3.93 -7.24
N HIS A 78 -4.76 3.01 -7.60
CA HIS A 78 -4.45 1.96 -8.55
C HIS A 78 -4.58 2.43 -10.00
N VAL A 79 -3.58 2.12 -10.80
CA VAL A 79 -3.56 2.36 -12.26
C VAL A 79 -3.94 1.09 -13.00
N ILE A 80 -3.36 -0.04 -12.60
CA ILE A 80 -3.62 -1.39 -13.12
C ILE A 80 -3.19 -2.42 -12.07
N THR A 81 -4.09 -3.19 -11.49
CA THR A 81 -3.73 -4.06 -10.37
C THR A 81 -4.53 -5.36 -10.36
N ASP A 82 -3.88 -6.43 -9.90
CA ASP A 82 -4.56 -7.71 -9.62
C ASP A 82 -5.11 -7.77 -8.19
N LEU A 83 -4.61 -6.92 -7.29
CA LEU A 83 -4.97 -6.86 -5.88
C LEU A 83 -5.46 -5.46 -5.56
N TRP A 84 -6.62 -5.35 -4.91
CA TRP A 84 -7.14 -4.06 -4.47
C TRP A 84 -6.68 -3.81 -3.05
N THR A 85 -5.72 -2.91 -2.88
CA THR A 85 -5.11 -2.65 -1.58
C THR A 85 -5.35 -1.22 -1.12
N VAL A 86 -5.36 -1.02 0.19
CA VAL A 86 -5.49 0.30 0.80
C VAL A 86 -4.67 0.40 2.07
N HIS A 87 -4.16 1.60 2.35
CA HIS A 87 -3.61 1.96 3.64
C HIS A 87 -4.66 2.68 4.48
N ASN A 88 -4.80 2.30 5.74
CA ASN A 88 -5.59 3.05 6.69
C ASN A 88 -4.98 2.98 8.09
N TYR A 89 -4.59 4.12 8.62
CA TYR A 89 -3.96 4.25 9.94
C TYR A 89 -4.91 4.80 11.01
N GLU A 90 -6.23 4.65 10.82
CA GLU A 90 -7.20 4.97 11.87
C GLU A 90 -6.87 4.16 13.14
N GLN A 91 -6.89 4.85 14.28
CA GLN A 91 -6.52 4.28 15.58
C GLN A 91 -7.71 3.80 16.39
N ASP A 92 -8.91 4.11 15.96
CA ASP A 92 -10.16 3.66 16.57
C ASP A 92 -10.72 2.47 15.77
N PRO A 93 -10.77 1.25 16.35
CA PRO A 93 -11.26 0.07 15.64
C PRO A 93 -12.68 0.22 15.06
N ALA A 94 -13.57 0.91 15.79
CA ALA A 94 -14.95 1.10 15.32
C ALA A 94 -15.02 2.00 14.08
N LYS A 95 -14.20 3.04 14.02
CA LYS A 95 -14.10 3.92 12.84
C LYS A 95 -13.43 3.21 11.67
N LEU A 96 -12.42 2.38 11.94
CA LEU A 96 -11.79 1.56 10.91
C LEU A 96 -12.80 0.59 10.30
N ALA A 97 -13.55 -0.14 11.15
CA ALA A 97 -14.61 -1.04 10.69
C ALA A 97 -15.69 -0.30 9.89
N GLU A 98 -16.12 0.90 10.33
CA GLU A 98 -17.09 1.71 9.57
C GLU A 98 -16.57 2.14 8.21
N TRP A 99 -15.28 2.49 8.12
CA TRP A 99 -14.64 2.90 6.86
C TRP A 99 -14.55 1.74 5.87
N LEU A 100 -14.37 0.50 6.38
CA LEU A 100 -14.28 -0.72 5.57
C LEU A 100 -15.60 -1.18 4.96
N VAL A 101 -16.71 -0.65 5.43
CA VAL A 101 -18.03 -1.04 4.90
C VAL A 101 -18.15 -0.65 3.44
N VAL A 102 -18.44 -1.63 2.58
CA VAL A 102 -18.79 -1.38 1.17
C VAL A 102 -20.11 -0.61 1.12
N LYS A 103 -20.08 0.62 0.62
CA LYS A 103 -21.25 1.51 0.51
C LYS A 103 -21.64 1.66 -0.96
N ASP A 104 -22.90 1.33 -1.31
CA ASP A 104 -23.43 1.45 -2.67
C ASP A 104 -22.57 0.73 -3.74
N GLY A 105 -21.99 -0.42 -3.40
CA GLY A 105 -21.12 -1.18 -4.27
C GLY A 105 -19.72 -0.55 -4.47
N ARG A 106 -19.40 0.50 -3.71
CA ARG A 106 -18.09 1.13 -3.72
C ARG A 106 -17.22 0.56 -2.61
N TYR A 107 -16.12 -0.03 -2.99
CA TYR A 107 -15.09 -0.48 -2.08
C TYR A 107 -14.27 0.70 -1.57
N PRO A 108 -13.74 0.62 -0.35
CA PRO A 108 -12.74 1.57 0.11
C PRO A 108 -11.59 1.68 -0.89
N CYS A 109 -11.13 2.89 -1.12
CA CYS A 109 -10.05 3.18 -2.06
C CYS A 109 -9.22 4.36 -1.56
N GLN A 110 -8.05 4.51 -2.11
CA GLN A 110 -7.10 5.53 -1.69
C GLN A 110 -7.45 6.92 -2.25
N ASP A 111 -7.83 6.96 -3.52
CA ASP A 111 -8.25 8.21 -4.17
C ASP A 111 -9.41 7.94 -5.16
N PRO A 112 -10.67 8.21 -4.76
CA PRO A 112 -11.84 7.91 -5.59
C PRO A 112 -11.90 8.67 -6.93
N LYS A 113 -11.01 9.63 -7.16
CA LYS A 113 -10.95 10.38 -8.43
C LYS A 113 -9.91 9.82 -9.40
N ARG A 114 -8.97 9.04 -8.90
CA ARG A 114 -7.83 8.55 -9.65
C ARG A 114 -7.78 7.04 -9.78
N ASP A 115 -8.31 6.32 -8.78
CA ASP A 115 -8.39 4.88 -8.84
C ASP A 115 -9.13 4.40 -10.09
N VAL A 116 -8.59 3.36 -10.72
CA VAL A 116 -9.38 2.62 -11.72
C VAL A 116 -10.63 2.04 -11.09
N PRO A 117 -11.69 1.76 -11.84
CA PRO A 117 -12.87 1.09 -11.28
C PRO A 117 -12.52 -0.26 -10.67
N TYR A 118 -13.00 -0.53 -9.45
CA TYR A 118 -12.90 -1.86 -8.85
C TYR A 118 -13.63 -2.89 -9.73
N ALA A 119 -12.97 -3.97 -10.07
CA ALA A 119 -13.44 -5.00 -10.98
C ALA A 119 -13.49 -6.41 -10.35
N GLY A 120 -13.54 -6.49 -9.03
CA GLY A 120 -13.62 -7.77 -8.30
C GLY A 120 -12.28 -8.34 -7.88
N GLN A 121 -11.23 -7.54 -7.87
CA GLN A 121 -9.91 -7.94 -7.35
C GLN A 121 -10.03 -8.36 -5.88
N PRO A 122 -9.21 -9.31 -5.40
CA PRO A 122 -9.08 -9.55 -3.97
C PRO A 122 -8.75 -8.26 -3.23
N PHE A 123 -9.54 -7.94 -2.20
CA PHE A 123 -9.40 -6.72 -1.40
C PHE A 123 -8.72 -7.02 -0.07
N PHE A 124 -7.75 -6.23 0.30
CA PHE A 124 -7.16 -6.26 1.64
C PHE A 124 -6.47 -4.94 2.02
N ILE A 125 -6.34 -4.72 3.32
CA ILE A 125 -5.53 -3.62 3.84
C ILE A 125 -4.10 -4.15 3.97
N ASP A 126 -3.20 -3.62 3.19
CA ASP A 126 -1.79 -4.02 3.19
C ASP A 126 -0.94 -3.23 4.20
N GLU A 127 -1.43 -2.06 4.66
CA GLU A 127 -0.87 -1.35 5.80
C GLU A 127 -1.97 -0.78 6.72
N TYR A 128 -1.87 -1.07 8.02
CA TYR A 128 -2.77 -0.54 9.05
C TYR A 128 -2.05 -0.38 10.39
N GLY A 129 -2.73 0.21 11.36
CA GLY A 129 -2.21 0.40 12.71
C GLY A 129 -1.18 1.51 12.78
N GLY A 130 0.10 1.20 12.65
CA GLY A 130 1.17 2.19 12.82
C GLY A 130 1.12 2.86 14.19
N ILE A 131 0.81 2.08 15.24
CA ILE A 131 0.63 2.55 16.62
C ILE A 131 1.97 3.03 17.17
N LYS A 132 2.01 4.26 17.69
CA LYS A 132 3.21 4.80 18.34
C LYS A 132 3.59 3.95 19.55
N TRP A 133 4.76 3.31 19.52
CA TRP A 133 5.28 2.58 20.66
C TRP A 133 6.81 2.49 20.63
N VAL A 134 7.44 2.64 21.79
CA VAL A 134 8.88 2.40 21.95
C VAL A 134 9.10 1.48 23.14
N VAL A 135 9.68 0.32 22.89
CA VAL A 135 9.98 -0.67 23.92
C VAL A 135 10.91 -0.08 24.98
N GLY A 136 10.55 -0.24 26.26
CA GLY A 136 11.35 0.19 27.41
C GLY A 136 11.37 1.70 27.66
N LYS A 137 10.54 2.49 26.96
CA LYS A 137 10.32 3.90 27.27
C LYS A 137 8.88 4.13 27.67
N GLU A 138 8.68 4.67 28.85
CA GLU A 138 7.39 5.22 29.24
C GLU A 138 7.16 6.49 28.41
N PHE A 139 6.06 6.54 27.70
CA PHE A 139 5.55 7.71 27.00
C PHE A 139 6.61 8.49 26.18
N SER A 140 7.02 7.98 25.03
CA SER A 140 7.99 8.68 24.19
C SER A 140 7.30 9.70 23.27
N GLU A 141 7.56 10.99 23.50
CA GLU A 141 7.15 12.07 22.60
C GLU A 141 7.82 11.99 21.22
N ILE A 142 8.84 11.16 21.05
CA ILE A 142 9.70 11.08 19.87
C ILE A 142 9.48 9.74 19.09
N SER A 143 8.42 8.98 19.36
CA SER A 143 8.16 7.78 18.57
C SER A 143 7.42 8.11 17.28
N TRP A 144 7.83 7.49 16.17
CA TRP A 144 7.07 7.52 14.95
C TRP A 144 5.76 6.72 15.09
N GLY A 145 4.74 7.13 14.37
CA GLY A 145 3.44 6.45 14.31
C GLY A 145 2.27 7.44 14.27
N TYR A 146 1.06 6.90 14.20
CA TYR A 146 -0.17 7.65 14.04
C TYR A 146 -0.92 7.84 15.36
N GLY A 147 -1.71 8.92 15.46
CA GLY A 147 -2.53 9.22 16.62
C GLY A 147 -1.75 9.45 17.92
N GLN A 148 -2.44 9.30 19.03
CA GLN A 148 -1.82 9.32 20.36
C GLN A 148 -1.26 7.94 20.71
N GLY A 149 -0.02 7.89 21.18
CA GLY A 149 0.57 6.65 21.67
C GLY A 149 -0.20 6.09 22.87
N PRO A 150 -0.30 4.76 22.99
CA PRO A 150 -0.83 4.11 24.17
C PRO A 150 0.05 4.39 25.39
N ARG A 151 -0.52 4.42 26.57
CA ARG A 151 0.17 4.73 27.84
C ARG A 151 0.81 3.49 28.46
N THR A 152 0.25 2.31 28.16
CA THR A 152 0.71 1.03 28.68
C THR A 152 0.81 0.00 27.57
N ILE A 153 1.52 -1.08 27.81
CA ILE A 153 1.62 -2.18 26.86
C ILE A 153 0.27 -2.88 26.65
N GLU A 154 -0.58 -2.89 27.68
CA GLU A 154 -1.93 -3.44 27.62
C GLU A 154 -2.82 -2.62 26.68
N GLU A 155 -2.75 -1.28 26.75
CA GLU A 155 -3.43 -0.39 25.79
C GLU A 155 -2.93 -0.62 24.36
N PHE A 156 -1.62 -0.84 24.18
CA PHE A 156 -1.06 -1.17 22.88
C PHE A 156 -1.66 -2.46 22.33
N TYR A 157 -1.66 -3.54 23.11
CA TYR A 157 -2.23 -4.81 22.69
C TYR A 157 -3.72 -4.74 22.41
N GLN A 158 -4.49 -4.09 23.29
CA GLN A 158 -5.94 -3.91 23.09
C GLN A 158 -6.25 -3.16 21.80
N ARG A 159 -5.47 -2.12 21.48
CA ARG A 159 -5.64 -1.36 20.26
C ARG A 159 -5.25 -2.19 19.04
N LEU A 160 -4.11 -2.87 19.08
CA LEU A 160 -3.66 -3.72 17.98
C LEU A 160 -4.65 -4.85 17.70
N GLU A 161 -5.12 -5.54 18.74
CA GLU A 161 -6.14 -6.57 18.65
C GLU A 161 -7.44 -6.02 18.02
N GLY A 162 -7.98 -4.92 18.56
CA GLY A 162 -9.20 -4.34 18.02
C GLY A 162 -9.10 -3.85 16.59
N LEU A 163 -7.96 -3.29 16.18
CA LEU A 163 -7.72 -2.91 14.79
C LEU A 163 -7.60 -4.14 13.88
N THR A 164 -6.95 -5.20 14.37
CA THR A 164 -6.85 -6.47 13.61
C THR A 164 -8.21 -7.13 13.45
N ASP A 165 -9.01 -7.17 14.52
CA ASP A 165 -10.38 -7.72 14.46
C ASP A 165 -11.29 -6.92 13.51
N ALA A 166 -11.04 -5.62 13.39
CA ALA A 166 -11.82 -4.76 12.49
C ALA A 166 -11.56 -5.02 11.00
N ILE A 167 -10.40 -5.59 10.65
CA ILE A 167 -10.01 -5.88 9.26
C ILE A 167 -10.23 -7.33 8.86
N LEU A 168 -10.44 -8.25 9.81
CA LEU A 168 -10.74 -9.67 9.59
C LEU A 168 -12.24 -9.92 9.41
#